data_abb7a618e16cb6d1ad5622efd4845981
#
_entry.id   abb7a618e16cb6d1ad5622efd4845981
#
_cell.length_a   1.000
_cell.length_b   1.000
_cell.length_c   1.000
_cell.angle_alpha   90.00
_cell.angle_beta   90.00
_cell.angle_gamma   90.00
#
_symmetry.space_group_name_H-M   'P 1'
#
loop_
_entity.id
_entity.type
_entity.pdbx_description
1 polymer ?
#
loop_
_entity_poly.entity_id
_entity_poly.type
_entity_poly.pdbx_seq_one_letter_code
_entity_poly.pdbx_strand_id
1 'polypeptide(L)'
;MQANGKHRRIPTASVIENKMAKKQFFAILDTETTINDTVADFAIIIVDREGKIFNQCSVLVRDHFDKMELFHDKNANDIWGYAGLEKRKAGYNAMLDSGVRMLASVNAINKWINQAIGKYNPTLTAYNLAFDLAKCANTGIDLSGFNSKFCLWQAAIGNICNKKAFKTFALENHAFNNCTKNGNMTFKTNAEIVCGFINNQIIDEPHTALEDARDFELPILTSIIKKRDWRDNIKPYAWQDFQVKNHFVAK
;
A
#
# COMPACT_ATOMS: atom_id res chain seq x y z
N MET A 1 -39.58 -17.83 -63.67
CA MET A 1 -38.62 -18.23 -62.65
C MET A 1 -37.73 -17.01 -62.32
N GLN A 2 -37.99 -16.32 -61.21
CA GLN A 2 -37.21 -15.17 -60.79
C GLN A 2 -36.23 -15.63 -59.69
N ALA A 3 -34.92 -15.43 -59.91
CA ALA A 3 -33.87 -15.77 -58.97
C ALA A 3 -33.70 -14.64 -57.94
N ASN A 4 -34.03 -14.93 -56.70
CA ASN A 4 -33.79 -14.04 -55.54
C ASN A 4 -32.31 -14.02 -55.18
N GLY A 5 -31.58 -13.01 -55.58
CA GLY A 5 -30.20 -12.72 -55.12
C GLY A 5 -30.21 -12.13 -53.72
N LYS A 6 -29.83 -12.91 -52.72
CA LYS A 6 -29.53 -12.40 -51.36
C LYS A 6 -28.18 -11.68 -51.36
N HIS A 7 -28.18 -10.35 -51.36
CA HIS A 7 -26.99 -9.57 -51.12
C HIS A 7 -26.53 -9.76 -49.65
N ARG A 8 -25.43 -10.47 -49.44
CA ARG A 8 -24.67 -10.45 -48.16
C ARG A 8 -24.06 -9.07 -48.01
N ARG A 9 -24.54 -8.30 -47.02
CA ARG A 9 -23.88 -7.06 -46.59
C ARG A 9 -22.53 -7.44 -46.01
N ILE A 10 -21.45 -6.99 -46.63
CA ILE A 10 -20.10 -7.02 -46.07
C ILE A 10 -20.09 -6.02 -44.91
N PRO A 11 -19.69 -6.40 -43.66
CA PRO A 11 -19.58 -5.45 -42.57
C PRO A 11 -18.51 -4.42 -42.92
N THR A 12 -18.87 -3.14 -42.86
CA THR A 12 -17.93 -2.02 -43.00
C THR A 12 -16.92 -2.05 -41.87
N ALA A 13 -15.67 -1.70 -42.19
CA ALA A 13 -14.50 -1.72 -41.25
C ALA A 13 -14.62 -0.86 -39.97
N SER A 14 -15.74 -0.18 -39.78
CA SER A 14 -16.00 0.69 -38.62
C SER A 14 -16.55 -0.01 -37.36
N VAL A 15 -16.70 -1.34 -37.36
CA VAL A 15 -17.32 -2.10 -36.24
C VAL A 15 -16.27 -2.93 -35.47
N ILE A 16 -15.01 -2.85 -35.81
CA ILE A 16 -13.94 -3.51 -35.05
C ILE A 16 -13.09 -2.45 -34.34
N GLU A 17 -13.68 -1.47 -33.68
CA GLU A 17 -13.10 -0.91 -32.49
C GLU A 17 -13.35 -1.88 -31.35
N ASN A 18 -12.47 -2.89 -31.26
CA ASN A 18 -12.28 -3.64 -30.05
C ASN A 18 -12.04 -2.60 -28.95
N LYS A 19 -13.04 -2.36 -28.10
CA LYS A 19 -12.86 -1.71 -26.81
C LYS A 19 -11.89 -2.60 -26.01
N MET A 20 -10.59 -2.48 -26.30
CA MET A 20 -9.57 -2.93 -25.38
C MET A 20 -9.87 -2.20 -24.09
N ALA A 21 -10.36 -2.92 -23.09
CA ALA A 21 -10.61 -2.35 -21.78
C ALA A 21 -9.34 -1.63 -21.37
N LYS A 22 -9.45 -0.30 -21.17
CA LYS A 22 -8.28 0.53 -20.85
C LYS A 22 -7.61 -0.08 -19.62
N LYS A 23 -6.34 -0.50 -19.75
CA LYS A 23 -5.61 -1.17 -18.69
C LYS A 23 -5.63 -0.28 -17.45
N GLN A 24 -6.08 -0.81 -16.32
CA GLN A 24 -6.12 -0.10 -15.06
C GLN A 24 -4.80 -0.25 -14.36
N PHE A 25 -4.23 0.89 -13.93
CA PHE A 25 -3.01 0.91 -13.13
C PHE A 25 -3.29 1.43 -11.72
N PHE A 26 -2.47 1.00 -10.79
CA PHE A 26 -2.44 1.45 -9.41
C PHE A 26 -1.04 1.96 -9.09
N ALA A 27 -0.96 2.98 -8.27
CA ALA A 27 0.27 3.48 -7.66
C ALA A 27 0.21 3.12 -6.17
N ILE A 28 1.08 2.25 -5.72
CA ILE A 28 1.21 1.90 -4.31
C ILE A 28 2.33 2.77 -3.75
N LEU A 29 2.00 3.59 -2.78
CA LEU A 29 2.90 4.52 -2.09
C LEU A 29 3.15 3.99 -0.68
N ASP A 30 4.41 3.99 -0.26
CA ASP A 30 4.80 3.84 1.13
C ASP A 30 5.90 4.82 1.51
N THR A 31 5.93 5.25 2.79
CA THR A 31 6.88 6.25 3.28
C THR A 31 7.38 5.93 4.68
N GLU A 32 8.71 5.98 4.87
CA GLU A 32 9.31 6.04 6.19
C GLU A 32 9.65 7.47 6.56
N THR A 33 9.54 7.81 7.85
CA THR A 33 9.52 9.20 8.28
C THR A 33 10.66 9.59 9.20
N THR A 34 10.86 10.90 9.32
CA THR A 34 11.71 11.52 10.33
C THR A 34 10.93 11.86 11.60
N ILE A 35 11.61 12.20 12.67
CA ILE A 35 11.00 12.73 13.92
C ILE A 35 10.23 14.04 13.71
N ASN A 36 10.46 14.73 12.59
CA ASN A 36 9.82 16.00 12.22
C ASN A 36 8.61 15.81 11.28
N ASP A 37 8.08 14.61 11.22
CA ASP A 37 6.90 14.30 10.38
C ASP A 37 7.10 14.52 8.88
N THR A 38 8.33 14.42 8.40
CA THR A 38 8.68 14.48 6.98
C THR A 38 9.11 13.12 6.46
N VAL A 39 9.09 12.92 5.14
CA VAL A 39 9.50 11.67 4.50
C VAL A 39 11.02 11.54 4.48
N ALA A 40 11.54 10.43 5.00
CA ALA A 40 12.94 10.04 4.93
C ALA A 40 13.21 9.04 3.79
N ASP A 41 12.45 7.94 3.72
CA ASP A 41 12.46 6.97 2.62
C ASP A 41 11.12 7.06 1.87
N PHE A 42 11.18 7.17 0.56
CA PHE A 42 10.03 7.31 -0.32
C PHE A 42 10.03 6.20 -1.34
N ALA A 43 8.92 5.49 -1.44
CA ALA A 43 8.72 4.55 -2.51
C ALA A 43 7.32 4.66 -3.13
N ILE A 44 7.26 4.45 -4.43
CA ILE A 44 6.02 4.30 -5.18
C ILE A 44 6.24 3.29 -6.30
N ILE A 45 5.36 2.31 -6.41
CA ILE A 45 5.36 1.31 -7.48
C ILE A 45 4.09 1.43 -8.32
N ILE A 46 4.26 1.36 -9.65
CA ILE A 46 3.13 1.36 -10.60
C ILE A 46 2.87 -0.06 -11.05
N VAL A 47 1.67 -0.55 -10.76
CA VAL A 47 1.28 -1.94 -11.02
C VAL A 47 -0.04 -2.03 -11.80
N ASP A 48 -0.29 -3.16 -12.45
CA ASP A 48 -1.60 -3.49 -13.01
C ASP A 48 -2.44 -4.34 -12.04
N ARG A 49 -3.61 -4.78 -12.49
CA ARG A 49 -4.52 -5.62 -11.69
C ARG A 49 -3.96 -7.00 -11.36
N GLU A 50 -3.04 -7.48 -12.15
CA GLU A 50 -2.37 -8.78 -11.98
C GLU A 50 -1.15 -8.69 -11.04
N GLY A 51 -0.78 -7.47 -10.63
CA GLY A 51 0.36 -7.21 -9.74
C GLY A 51 1.69 -7.09 -10.49
N LYS A 52 1.67 -6.99 -11.83
CA LYS A 52 2.89 -6.75 -12.59
C LYS A 52 3.36 -5.31 -12.38
N ILE A 53 4.61 -5.14 -11.95
CA ILE A 53 5.25 -3.84 -11.80
C ILE A 53 5.70 -3.30 -13.16
N PHE A 54 5.32 -2.06 -13.49
CA PHE A 54 5.64 -1.36 -14.74
C PHE A 54 6.66 -0.24 -14.56
N ASN A 55 6.70 0.33 -13.38
CA ASN A 55 7.63 1.40 -13.01
C ASN A 55 7.73 1.48 -11.49
N GLN A 56 8.83 2.01 -11.00
CA GLN A 56 9.02 2.26 -9.56
C GLN A 56 9.95 3.42 -9.32
N CYS A 57 9.75 4.13 -8.22
CA CYS A 57 10.68 5.07 -7.63
C CYS A 57 10.93 4.65 -6.19
N SER A 58 12.19 4.58 -5.79
CA SER A 58 12.59 4.28 -4.42
C SER A 58 13.84 5.05 -4.10
N VAL A 59 13.73 6.03 -3.21
CA VAL A 59 14.80 6.99 -2.93
C VAL A 59 14.75 7.47 -1.48
N LEU A 60 15.91 7.80 -0.93
CA LEU A 60 16.01 8.55 0.32
C LEU A 60 15.90 10.04 0.00
N VAL A 61 15.07 10.75 0.76
CA VAL A 61 14.74 12.15 0.47
C VAL A 61 15.85 13.05 1.00
N ARG A 62 16.59 13.68 0.08
CA ARG A 62 17.66 14.64 0.42
C ARG A 62 17.12 15.79 1.26
N ASP A 63 17.93 16.29 2.19
CA ASP A 63 17.61 17.33 3.17
C ASP A 63 16.66 16.87 4.30
N HIS A 64 16.07 15.68 4.18
CA HIS A 64 15.27 15.06 5.23
C HIS A 64 15.98 13.84 5.80
N PHE A 65 16.30 12.83 4.98
CA PHE A 65 17.01 11.63 5.43
C PHE A 65 18.41 11.95 5.97
N ASP A 66 19.16 12.80 5.28
CA ASP A 66 20.56 13.11 5.59
C ASP A 66 20.76 14.21 6.66
N LYS A 67 19.72 15.00 6.96
CA LYS A 67 19.79 16.10 7.92
C LYS A 67 18.91 15.96 9.15
N MET A 68 17.96 15.00 9.15
CA MET A 68 17.01 14.80 10.23
C MET A 68 17.12 13.37 10.75
N GLU A 69 16.77 13.18 12.01
CA GLU A 69 16.73 11.85 12.59
C GLU A 69 15.52 11.07 12.11
N LEU A 70 15.70 9.78 11.81
CA LEU A 70 14.59 8.87 11.51
C LEU A 70 13.64 8.79 12.69
N PHE A 71 12.36 8.60 12.43
CA PHE A 71 11.35 8.42 13.45
C PHE A 71 11.75 7.29 14.41
N HIS A 72 11.64 7.56 15.71
CA HIS A 72 11.78 6.58 16.78
C HIS A 72 10.95 7.00 17.99
N ASP A 73 10.58 6.05 18.82
CA ASP A 73 9.94 6.27 20.11
C ASP A 73 10.91 5.90 21.23
N LYS A 74 11.27 6.87 22.05
CA LYS A 74 12.21 6.69 23.19
C LYS A 74 11.71 5.66 24.21
N ASN A 75 10.41 5.40 24.25
CA ASN A 75 9.79 4.47 25.19
C ASN A 75 9.55 3.08 24.57
N ALA A 76 9.83 2.89 23.28
CA ALA A 76 9.68 1.60 22.64
C ALA A 76 10.90 0.71 22.86
N ASN A 77 10.66 -0.59 23.02
CA ASN A 77 11.69 -1.62 23.14
C ASN A 77 11.77 -2.54 21.91
N ASP A 78 11.18 -2.13 20.82
CA ASP A 78 11.12 -2.85 19.55
C ASP A 78 11.91 -2.14 18.45
N ILE A 79 11.58 -2.40 17.20
CA ILE A 79 12.19 -1.78 16.01
C ILE A 79 12.07 -0.24 16.01
N TRP A 80 11.12 0.32 16.76
CA TRP A 80 10.89 1.76 16.85
C TRP A 80 11.68 2.42 17.98
N GLY A 81 12.29 1.67 18.91
CA GLY A 81 13.16 2.17 19.95
C GLY A 81 14.56 2.52 19.44
N TYR A 82 15.45 2.96 20.34
CA TYR A 82 16.82 3.35 19.99
C TYR A 82 17.64 2.24 19.32
N ALA A 83 17.56 1.02 19.82
CA ALA A 83 18.27 -0.11 19.21
C ALA A 83 17.77 -0.40 17.78
N GLY A 84 16.48 -0.29 17.56
CA GLY A 84 15.87 -0.40 16.25
C GLY A 84 16.26 0.76 15.32
N LEU A 85 16.33 1.99 15.82
CA LEU A 85 16.82 3.15 15.08
C LEU A 85 18.23 2.93 14.53
N GLU A 86 19.17 2.50 15.37
CA GLU A 86 20.55 2.24 14.93
C GLU A 86 20.63 1.12 13.89
N LYS A 87 19.83 0.07 14.07
CA LYS A 87 19.74 -1.02 13.09
C LYS A 87 19.20 -0.51 11.73
N ARG A 88 18.13 0.31 11.73
CA ARG A 88 17.56 0.89 10.51
C ARG A 88 18.55 1.84 9.82
N LYS A 89 19.25 2.70 10.58
CA LYS A 89 20.32 3.57 10.04
C LYS A 89 21.43 2.76 9.35
N ALA A 90 21.90 1.70 10.00
CA ALA A 90 22.92 0.82 9.42
C ALA A 90 22.42 0.15 8.12
N GLY A 91 21.16 -0.29 8.09
CA GLY A 91 20.52 -0.83 6.89
C GLY A 91 20.47 0.17 5.74
N TYR A 92 20.03 1.40 6.00
CA TYR A 92 20.01 2.46 4.98
C TYR A 92 21.39 2.84 4.47
N ASN A 93 22.40 2.91 5.35
CA ASN A 93 23.78 3.17 4.93
C ASN A 93 24.29 2.06 3.99
N ALA A 94 24.03 0.80 4.31
CA ALA A 94 24.38 -0.31 3.44
C ALA A 94 23.66 -0.26 2.08
N MET A 95 22.38 0.20 2.04
CA MET A 95 21.64 0.41 0.79
C MET A 95 22.22 1.55 -0.05
N LEU A 96 22.69 2.64 0.58
CA LEU A 96 23.38 3.73 -0.10
C LEU A 96 24.73 3.29 -0.66
N ASP A 97 25.53 2.60 0.15
CA ASP A 97 26.85 2.12 -0.23
C ASP A 97 26.80 1.10 -1.39
N SER A 98 25.77 0.26 -1.41
CA SER A 98 25.52 -0.71 -2.49
C SER A 98 24.82 -0.12 -3.72
N GLY A 99 24.35 1.12 -3.66
CA GLY A 99 23.59 1.77 -4.73
C GLY A 99 22.16 1.27 -4.92
N VAL A 100 21.64 0.45 -3.99
CA VAL A 100 20.23 -0.01 -3.97
C VAL A 100 19.27 1.16 -3.67
N ARG A 101 19.74 2.12 -2.89
CA ARG A 101 19.06 3.41 -2.67
C ARG A 101 20.00 4.55 -3.06
N MET A 102 19.39 5.70 -3.41
CA MET A 102 20.12 6.95 -3.67
C MET A 102 19.37 8.13 -3.04
N LEU A 103 20.10 9.20 -2.75
CA LEU A 103 19.50 10.46 -2.33
C LEU A 103 18.90 11.19 -3.53
N ALA A 104 17.64 11.58 -3.43
CA ALA A 104 16.96 12.40 -4.44
C ALA A 104 16.34 13.65 -3.83
N SER A 105 16.34 14.76 -4.58
CA SER A 105 15.64 15.96 -4.16
C SER A 105 14.13 15.80 -4.33
N VAL A 106 13.34 16.56 -3.56
CA VAL A 106 11.88 16.64 -3.70
C VAL A 106 11.47 16.99 -5.13
N ASN A 107 12.19 17.91 -5.79
CA ASN A 107 11.93 18.27 -7.19
C ASN A 107 12.09 17.07 -8.15
N ALA A 108 13.09 16.23 -7.94
CA ALA A 108 13.29 15.03 -8.75
C ALA A 108 12.16 14.02 -8.54
N ILE A 109 11.72 13.83 -7.30
CA ILE A 109 10.59 12.98 -6.93
C ILE A 109 9.30 13.49 -7.61
N ASN A 110 9.00 14.78 -7.48
CA ASN A 110 7.81 15.40 -8.09
C ASN A 110 7.82 15.29 -9.62
N LYS A 111 8.99 15.47 -10.26
CA LYS A 111 9.14 15.26 -11.70
C LYS A 111 8.83 13.82 -12.12
N TRP A 112 9.33 12.83 -11.37
CA TRP A 112 9.07 11.42 -11.63
C TRP A 112 7.58 11.10 -11.45
N ILE A 113 6.94 11.58 -10.37
CA ILE A 113 5.51 11.41 -10.10
C ILE A 113 4.67 11.93 -11.28
N ASN A 114 4.94 13.16 -11.75
CA ASN A 114 4.20 13.75 -12.85
C ASN A 114 4.36 12.96 -14.15
N GLN A 115 5.54 12.43 -14.43
CA GLN A 115 5.78 11.54 -15.57
C GLN A 115 5.00 10.22 -15.44
N ALA A 116 4.99 9.61 -14.25
CA ALA A 116 4.25 8.38 -13.99
C ALA A 116 2.73 8.58 -14.13
N ILE A 117 2.20 9.69 -13.60
CA ILE A 117 0.78 10.07 -13.75
C ILE A 117 0.44 10.26 -15.23
N GLY A 118 1.24 11.03 -15.98
CA GLY A 118 1.00 11.29 -17.40
C GLY A 118 1.02 10.01 -18.25
N LYS A 119 1.88 9.05 -17.91
CA LYS A 119 2.04 7.80 -18.66
C LYS A 119 0.99 6.75 -18.32
N TYR A 120 0.64 6.59 -17.04
CA TYR A 120 -0.15 5.46 -16.57
C TYR A 120 -1.53 5.85 -16.06
N ASN A 121 -1.75 7.12 -15.67
CA ASN A 121 -2.96 7.62 -15.00
C ASN A 121 -3.45 6.65 -13.90
N PRO A 122 -2.59 6.30 -12.93
CA PRO A 122 -2.88 5.28 -11.96
C PRO A 122 -3.81 5.78 -10.84
N THR A 123 -4.50 4.86 -10.18
CA THR A 123 -5.18 5.13 -8.91
C THR A 123 -4.18 5.02 -7.77
N LEU A 124 -4.01 6.08 -6.96
CA LEU A 124 -3.10 6.11 -5.82
C LEU A 124 -3.70 5.34 -4.64
N THR A 125 -2.87 4.56 -3.96
CA THR A 125 -3.20 3.89 -2.72
C THR A 125 -1.97 3.74 -1.82
N ALA A 126 -2.19 3.60 -0.51
CA ALA A 126 -1.21 3.29 0.52
C ALA A 126 -1.90 2.60 1.69
N TYR A 127 -1.17 1.85 2.48
CA TYR A 127 -1.70 1.28 3.71
C TYR A 127 -1.77 2.38 4.79
N ASN A 128 -2.98 2.90 5.06
CA ASN A 128 -3.25 4.13 5.80
C ASN A 128 -2.89 5.41 5.03
N LEU A 129 -3.44 5.53 3.82
CA LEU A 129 -3.14 6.61 2.86
C LEU A 129 -3.13 8.04 3.45
N ALA A 130 -3.96 8.33 4.46
CA ALA A 130 -3.99 9.65 5.09
C ALA A 130 -2.65 10.02 5.75
N PHE A 131 -1.96 9.03 6.32
CA PHE A 131 -0.64 9.21 6.92
C PHE A 131 0.37 9.63 5.85
N ASP A 132 0.51 8.87 4.78
CA ASP A 132 1.48 9.13 3.70
C ASP A 132 1.21 10.46 3.00
N LEU A 133 -0.07 10.78 2.76
CA LEU A 133 -0.45 12.08 2.18
C LEU A 133 0.01 13.25 3.06
N ALA A 134 -0.15 13.15 4.38
CA ALA A 134 0.27 14.19 5.30
C ALA A 134 1.81 14.33 5.32
N LYS A 135 2.55 13.22 5.39
CA LYS A 135 4.03 13.23 5.40
C LYS A 135 4.61 13.75 4.09
N CYS A 136 4.04 13.34 2.95
CA CYS A 136 4.40 13.87 1.64
C CYS A 136 4.16 15.38 1.55
N ALA A 137 3.00 15.87 2.01
CA ALA A 137 2.70 17.29 2.03
C ALA A 137 3.68 18.09 2.90
N ASN A 138 4.02 17.60 4.10
CA ASN A 138 5.00 18.23 4.99
C ASN A 138 6.40 18.29 4.36
N THR A 139 6.72 17.38 3.45
CA THR A 139 8.00 17.29 2.76
C THR A 139 8.04 18.12 1.47
N GLY A 140 6.86 18.53 0.95
CA GLY A 140 6.73 19.18 -0.36
C GLY A 140 6.65 18.19 -1.53
N ILE A 141 6.37 16.92 -1.27
CA ILE A 141 6.10 15.92 -2.30
C ILE A 141 4.65 16.08 -2.76
N ASP A 142 4.45 16.40 -4.04
CA ASP A 142 3.14 16.72 -4.59
C ASP A 142 2.43 15.46 -5.16
N LEU A 143 1.36 15.06 -4.49
CA LEU A 143 0.49 13.96 -4.89
C LEU A 143 -0.88 14.44 -5.42
N SER A 144 -1.03 15.74 -5.67
CA SER A 144 -2.30 16.34 -6.12
C SER A 144 -2.74 15.89 -7.51
N GLY A 145 -1.78 15.56 -8.37
CA GLY A 145 -2.03 15.13 -9.75
C GLY A 145 -2.71 13.76 -9.91
N PHE A 146 -2.82 12.95 -8.85
CA PHE A 146 -3.56 11.68 -8.91
C PHE A 146 -5.06 11.93 -8.88
N ASN A 147 -5.76 11.60 -9.99
CA ASN A 147 -7.20 11.81 -10.17
C ASN A 147 -8.07 10.89 -9.29
N SER A 148 -7.56 9.74 -8.90
CA SER A 148 -8.28 8.74 -8.10
C SER A 148 -7.39 8.22 -6.99
N LYS A 149 -7.97 8.10 -5.80
CA LYS A 149 -7.25 7.63 -4.59
C LYS A 149 -8.16 6.76 -3.74
N PHE A 150 -7.60 5.78 -3.02
CA PHE A 150 -8.31 5.06 -1.96
C PHE A 150 -7.32 4.55 -0.91
N CYS A 151 -7.78 4.34 0.31
CA CYS A 151 -6.97 3.78 1.39
C CYS A 151 -6.97 2.25 1.32
N LEU A 152 -5.78 1.64 1.15
CA LEU A 152 -5.63 0.19 1.07
C LEU A 152 -6.03 -0.50 2.38
N TRP A 153 -5.70 0.11 3.53
CA TRP A 153 -6.14 -0.38 4.83
C TRP A 153 -7.67 -0.46 4.93
N GLN A 154 -8.40 0.60 4.56
CA GLN A 154 -9.86 0.58 4.56
C GLN A 154 -10.44 -0.45 3.58
N ALA A 155 -9.79 -0.65 2.44
CA ALA A 155 -10.15 -1.72 1.50
C ALA A 155 -9.88 -3.10 2.11
N ALA A 156 -8.76 -3.29 2.84
CA ALA A 156 -8.47 -4.52 3.57
C ALA A 156 -9.46 -4.77 4.70
N ILE A 157 -9.84 -3.75 5.48
CA ILE A 157 -10.86 -3.85 6.53
C ILE A 157 -12.13 -4.51 6.00
N GLY A 158 -12.69 -3.98 4.92
CA GLY A 158 -13.96 -4.48 4.41
C GLY A 158 -13.86 -5.78 3.60
N ASN A 159 -12.77 -5.96 2.84
CA ASN A 159 -12.63 -7.11 1.96
C ASN A 159 -11.99 -8.33 2.62
N ILE A 160 -11.18 -8.15 3.68
CA ILE A 160 -10.39 -9.19 4.33
C ILE A 160 -10.66 -9.25 5.84
N CYS A 161 -10.36 -8.16 6.58
CA CYS A 161 -10.23 -8.21 8.03
C CYS A 161 -11.55 -8.46 8.77
N ASN A 162 -12.68 -8.02 8.23
CA ASN A 162 -14.00 -8.27 8.80
C ASN A 162 -14.47 -9.72 8.70
N LYS A 163 -13.75 -10.57 7.96
CA LYS A 163 -14.12 -11.98 7.80
C LYS A 163 -13.71 -12.83 9.00
N LYS A 164 -14.54 -13.83 9.32
CA LYS A 164 -14.25 -14.78 10.39
C LYS A 164 -12.88 -15.45 10.21
N ALA A 165 -12.53 -15.86 8.98
CA ALA A 165 -11.25 -16.51 8.70
C ALA A 165 -10.03 -15.65 9.09
N PHE A 166 -10.04 -14.34 8.78
CA PHE A 166 -8.97 -13.43 9.20
C PHE A 166 -8.89 -13.33 10.73
N LYS A 167 -10.03 -13.17 11.40
CA LYS A 167 -10.08 -13.06 12.88
C LYS A 167 -9.61 -14.34 13.55
N THR A 168 -9.93 -15.52 12.98
CA THR A 168 -9.40 -16.80 13.44
C THR A 168 -7.88 -16.87 13.28
N PHE A 169 -7.34 -16.50 12.11
CA PHE A 169 -5.90 -16.43 11.88
C PHE A 169 -5.20 -15.49 12.87
N ALA A 170 -5.74 -14.28 13.06
CA ALA A 170 -5.19 -13.32 14.01
C ALA A 170 -5.23 -13.83 15.46
N LEU A 171 -6.26 -14.57 15.84
CA LEU A 171 -6.38 -15.22 17.15
C LEU A 171 -5.32 -16.30 17.34
N GLU A 172 -5.17 -17.21 16.37
CA GLU A 172 -4.21 -18.32 16.40
C GLU A 172 -2.76 -17.83 16.45
N ASN A 173 -2.48 -16.69 15.84
CA ASN A 173 -1.15 -16.07 15.82
C ASN A 173 -0.94 -14.99 16.89
N HIS A 174 -1.86 -14.86 17.86
CA HIS A 174 -1.79 -13.86 18.95
C HIS A 174 -1.57 -12.42 18.45
N ALA A 175 -2.10 -12.08 17.26
CA ALA A 175 -1.94 -10.78 16.61
C ALA A 175 -2.91 -9.76 17.21
N PHE A 176 -2.57 -9.22 18.38
CA PHE A 176 -3.39 -8.26 19.13
C PHE A 176 -2.68 -6.93 19.32
N ASN A 177 -3.45 -5.85 19.33
CA ASN A 177 -3.02 -4.57 19.85
C ASN A 177 -2.92 -4.62 21.38
N ASN A 178 -2.08 -3.77 21.95
CA ASN A 178 -1.94 -3.65 23.40
C ASN A 178 -3.30 -3.43 24.06
N CYS A 179 -3.44 -3.98 25.25
CA CYS A 179 -4.63 -3.80 26.05
C CYS A 179 -4.81 -2.32 26.42
N THR A 180 -5.99 -1.78 26.17
CA THR A 180 -6.34 -0.44 26.62
C THR A 180 -6.46 -0.40 28.16
N LYS A 181 -6.48 0.81 28.78
CA LYS A 181 -6.71 0.98 30.22
C LYS A 181 -7.98 0.27 30.72
N ASN A 182 -8.97 0.06 29.84
CA ASN A 182 -10.22 -0.63 30.15
C ASN A 182 -10.17 -2.14 29.88
N GLY A 183 -8.99 -2.72 29.64
CA GLY A 183 -8.84 -4.15 29.38
C GLY A 183 -9.29 -4.61 27.99
N ASN A 184 -9.55 -3.71 27.06
CA ASN A 184 -9.97 -4.07 25.71
C ASN A 184 -8.76 -4.30 24.80
N MET A 185 -8.68 -5.48 24.19
CA MET A 185 -7.77 -5.77 23.08
C MET A 185 -8.53 -5.84 21.78
N THR A 186 -7.86 -5.47 20.68
CA THR A 186 -8.39 -5.63 19.33
C THR A 186 -7.40 -6.42 18.48
N PHE A 187 -7.89 -7.13 17.48
CA PHE A 187 -7.03 -7.76 16.50
C PHE A 187 -6.22 -6.70 15.73
N LYS A 188 -4.94 -6.98 15.50
CA LYS A 188 -4.11 -6.17 14.60
C LYS A 188 -4.64 -6.29 13.18
N THR A 189 -4.62 -5.15 12.47
CA THR A 189 -5.01 -5.04 11.06
C THR A 189 -3.96 -4.27 10.25
N ASN A 190 -2.69 -4.26 10.72
CA ASN A 190 -1.55 -3.70 9.99
C ASN A 190 -1.23 -4.55 8.75
N ALA A 191 -0.42 -4.01 7.85
CA ALA A 191 -0.09 -4.65 6.58
C ALA A 191 0.57 -6.02 6.78
N GLU A 192 1.48 -6.13 7.74
CA GLU A 192 2.15 -7.36 8.13
C GLU A 192 1.18 -8.53 8.40
N ILE A 193 0.18 -8.31 9.28
CA ILE A 193 -0.79 -9.35 9.65
C ILE A 193 -1.74 -9.68 8.50
N VAL A 194 -2.15 -8.67 7.72
CA VAL A 194 -3.03 -8.90 6.57
C VAL A 194 -2.30 -9.63 5.44
N CYS A 195 -1.06 -9.25 5.16
CA CYS A 195 -0.21 -9.97 4.21
C CYS A 195 0.08 -11.40 4.69
N GLY A 196 0.38 -11.55 5.99
CA GLY A 196 0.57 -12.86 6.63
C GLY A 196 -0.64 -13.78 6.50
N PHE A 197 -1.85 -13.24 6.67
CA PHE A 197 -3.08 -13.99 6.43
C PHE A 197 -3.23 -14.46 4.98
N ILE A 198 -2.87 -13.60 4.01
CA ILE A 198 -2.94 -13.93 2.58
C ILE A 198 -1.98 -15.06 2.23
N ASN A 199 -0.78 -15.03 2.82
CA ASN A 199 0.30 -15.98 2.55
C ASN A 199 0.29 -17.19 3.51
N ASN A 200 -0.63 -17.20 4.48
CA ASN A 200 -0.70 -18.18 5.58
C ASN A 200 0.61 -18.30 6.38
N GLN A 201 1.34 -17.19 6.52
CA GLN A 201 2.60 -17.10 7.25
C GLN A 201 2.84 -15.65 7.69
N ILE A 202 3.12 -15.40 8.97
CA ILE A 202 3.53 -14.07 9.45
C ILE A 202 5.01 -13.88 9.08
N ILE A 203 5.28 -12.74 8.46
CA ILE A 203 6.61 -12.28 8.08
C ILE A 203 6.73 -10.85 8.59
N ASP A 204 7.81 -10.53 9.30
CA ASP A 204 8.06 -9.19 9.81
C ASP A 204 8.32 -8.21 8.66
N GLU A 205 7.71 -7.03 8.73
CA GLU A 205 7.98 -5.92 7.81
C GLU A 205 9.41 -5.39 8.04
N PRO A 206 10.17 -5.15 6.97
CA PRO A 206 11.51 -4.58 7.09
C PRO A 206 11.52 -3.10 7.47
N HIS A 207 10.38 -2.41 7.38
CA HIS A 207 10.22 -0.97 7.58
C HIS A 207 11.16 -0.17 6.67
N THR A 208 11.04 -0.48 5.38
CA THR A 208 11.70 0.24 4.28
C THR A 208 10.69 0.40 3.14
N ALA A 209 10.50 1.62 2.67
CA ALA A 209 9.35 1.99 1.86
C ALA A 209 9.13 1.13 0.59
N LEU A 210 10.19 0.76 -0.13
CA LEU A 210 10.01 -0.06 -1.34
C LEU A 210 9.62 -1.50 -1.02
N GLU A 211 10.29 -2.10 -0.06
CA GLU A 211 10.06 -3.48 0.34
C GLU A 211 8.66 -3.63 0.92
N ASP A 212 8.19 -2.67 1.72
CA ASP A 212 6.85 -2.68 2.30
C ASP A 212 5.79 -2.51 1.21
N ALA A 213 5.96 -1.56 0.29
CA ALA A 213 5.05 -1.39 -0.85
C ALA A 213 5.00 -2.63 -1.76
N ARG A 214 6.16 -3.29 -2.01
CA ARG A 214 6.27 -4.40 -2.94
C ARG A 214 5.89 -5.75 -2.33
N ASP A 215 6.37 -6.03 -1.11
CA ASP A 215 6.31 -7.37 -0.54
C ASP A 215 5.13 -7.54 0.43
N PHE A 216 4.53 -6.44 0.92
CA PHE A 216 3.36 -6.44 1.82
C PHE A 216 2.12 -5.81 1.19
N GLU A 217 2.18 -4.57 0.71
CA GLU A 217 1.00 -3.88 0.21
C GLU A 217 0.52 -4.39 -1.16
N LEU A 218 1.44 -4.71 -2.06
CA LEU A 218 1.09 -5.25 -3.37
C LEU A 218 0.34 -6.60 -3.29
N PRO A 219 0.74 -7.60 -2.49
CA PRO A 219 -0.05 -8.81 -2.24
C PRO A 219 -1.44 -8.51 -1.68
N ILE A 220 -1.57 -7.54 -0.76
CA ILE A 220 -2.86 -7.12 -0.21
C ILE A 220 -3.72 -6.52 -1.32
N LEU A 221 -3.20 -5.56 -2.08
CA LEU A 221 -3.91 -4.93 -3.18
C LEU A 221 -4.42 -5.97 -4.17
N THR A 222 -3.54 -6.84 -4.67
CA THR A 222 -3.89 -7.84 -5.69
C THR A 222 -4.93 -8.84 -5.20
N SER A 223 -4.91 -9.22 -3.91
CA SER A 223 -5.91 -10.10 -3.33
C SER A 223 -7.31 -9.46 -3.28
N ILE A 224 -7.37 -8.14 -3.10
CA ILE A 224 -8.60 -7.37 -3.01
C ILE A 224 -9.19 -7.10 -4.40
N ILE A 225 -8.40 -6.53 -5.32
CA ILE A 225 -8.87 -6.04 -6.62
C ILE A 225 -9.27 -7.14 -7.61
N LYS A 226 -8.96 -8.40 -7.31
CA LYS A 226 -9.48 -9.57 -8.05
C LYS A 226 -11.01 -9.64 -8.00
N LYS A 227 -11.64 -9.18 -6.92
CA LYS A 227 -13.09 -9.18 -6.77
C LYS A 227 -13.71 -8.03 -7.56
N ARG A 228 -14.88 -8.26 -8.17
CA ARG A 228 -15.57 -7.28 -8.99
C ARG A 228 -16.09 -6.10 -8.17
N ASP A 229 -16.56 -6.37 -6.96
CA ASP A 229 -17.25 -5.48 -6.04
C ASP A 229 -16.34 -4.94 -4.90
N TRP A 230 -15.04 -5.03 -5.06
CA TRP A 230 -14.10 -4.68 -4.00
C TRP A 230 -14.22 -3.23 -3.51
N ARG A 231 -14.62 -2.30 -4.40
CA ARG A 231 -14.79 -0.89 -4.06
C ARG A 231 -15.99 -0.65 -3.14
N ASP A 232 -17.06 -1.42 -3.33
CA ASP A 232 -18.29 -1.33 -2.52
C ASP A 232 -18.06 -1.84 -1.09
N ASN A 233 -16.98 -2.61 -0.91
CA ASN A 233 -16.57 -3.15 0.38
C ASN A 233 -15.46 -2.34 1.07
N ILE A 234 -15.12 -1.14 0.60
CA ILE A 234 -14.22 -0.26 1.34
C ILE A 234 -14.95 0.25 2.59
N LYS A 235 -14.37 0.03 3.79
CA LYS A 235 -14.99 0.38 5.07
C LYS A 235 -13.98 1.07 5.99
N PRO A 236 -14.41 2.08 6.76
CA PRO A 236 -13.57 2.62 7.82
C PRO A 236 -13.32 1.56 8.90
N TYR A 237 -12.23 1.71 9.64
CA TYR A 237 -11.96 0.88 10.81
C TYR A 237 -12.93 1.23 11.93
N ALA A 238 -13.64 0.23 12.44
CA ALA A 238 -14.49 0.32 13.62
C ALA A 238 -13.94 -0.65 14.68
N TRP A 239 -13.35 -0.13 15.75
CA TRP A 239 -12.69 -0.96 16.78
C TRP A 239 -13.61 -2.00 17.42
N GLN A 240 -14.92 -1.71 17.47
CA GLN A 240 -15.94 -2.63 18.00
C GLN A 240 -15.98 -3.96 17.23
N ASP A 241 -15.75 -3.89 15.91
CA ASP A 241 -15.76 -5.08 15.04
C ASP A 241 -14.55 -6.00 15.27
N PHE A 242 -13.50 -5.46 15.91
CA PHE A 242 -12.22 -6.12 16.11
C PHE A 242 -11.92 -6.47 17.56
N GLN A 243 -12.88 -6.35 18.48
CA GLN A 243 -12.68 -6.72 19.89
C GLN A 243 -12.41 -8.22 20.05
N VAL A 244 -11.28 -8.56 20.67
CA VAL A 244 -10.87 -9.95 20.88
C VAL A 244 -11.83 -10.71 21.80
N LYS A 245 -12.31 -10.08 22.88
CA LYS A 245 -13.24 -10.71 23.84
C LYS A 245 -14.51 -11.31 23.21
N ASN A 246 -15.00 -10.71 22.12
CA ASN A 246 -16.21 -11.18 21.46
C ASN A 246 -16.00 -12.49 20.68
N HIS A 247 -14.76 -12.98 20.59
CA HIS A 247 -14.38 -14.20 19.91
C HIS A 247 -13.99 -15.33 20.87
N PHE A 248 -13.76 -15.03 22.17
CA PHE A 248 -13.45 -16.03 23.19
C PHE A 248 -14.68 -16.68 23.83
N VAL A 249 -15.88 -16.10 23.68
CA VAL A 249 -17.10 -16.55 24.38
C VAL A 249 -17.83 -17.67 23.67
N ALA A 250 -17.33 -18.18 22.58
CA ALA A 250 -17.95 -19.21 21.76
C ALA A 250 -17.19 -20.56 21.82
N LYS A 251 -16.82 -21.03 23.04
CA LYS A 251 -16.42 -22.40 23.28
C LYS A 251 -17.15 -22.96 24.47
#